data_3a8086ae0414ae95441615c1bea1c113
#
_entry.id   3a8086ae0414ae95441615c1bea1c113
#
_cell.length_a   1.000
_cell.length_b   1.000
_cell.length_c   1.000
_cell.angle_alpha   90.00
_cell.angle_beta   90.00
_cell.angle_gamma   90.00
#
_symmetry.space_group_name_H-M   'P 1'
#
loop_
_entity.id
_entity.type
_entity.pdbx_description
1 polymer ?
#
loop_
_entity_poly.entity_id
_entity_poly.type
_entity_poly.pdbx_seq_one_letter_code
_entity_poly.pdbx_strand_id
1 'polypeptide(L)'
;EILYPALDELEKAYHSILDSNEFKSEFKRLLAEFVGRPTPLIYAKNVSKILGNEIYLKFEGLANTGAHKINNAIGQVLLAKKMGKKRIIAETGAGQHGLAVSAACAKLGLECVIFMGSRDVKRQFPNVFNMELLGAKVVSVEMAHRH
;
A
#
# COMPACT_ATOMS: atom_id res chain seq x y z
N GLU A 1 -3.63 -16.75 21.05
CA GLU A 1 -3.23 -18.14 20.74
C GLU A 1 -3.50 -18.51 19.27
N ILE A 2 -4.67 -18.20 18.71
CA ILE A 2 -4.99 -18.52 17.29
C ILE A 2 -4.04 -17.85 16.28
N LEU A 3 -3.47 -16.70 16.61
CA LEU A 3 -2.58 -15.97 15.71
C LEU A 3 -1.11 -16.38 15.81
N TYR A 4 -0.68 -17.10 16.85
CA TYR A 4 0.73 -17.48 17.01
C TYR A 4 1.33 -18.22 15.82
N PRO A 5 0.65 -19.22 15.23
CA PRO A 5 1.22 -19.92 14.07
C PRO A 5 1.44 -19.01 12.86
N ALA A 6 0.55 -18.01 12.66
CA ALA A 6 0.69 -17.05 11.57
C ALA A 6 1.83 -16.05 11.83
N LEU A 7 2.04 -15.66 13.10
CA LEU A 7 3.15 -14.79 13.49
C LEU A 7 4.49 -15.51 13.35
N ASP A 8 4.56 -16.77 13.78
CA ASP A 8 5.77 -17.62 13.63
C ASP A 8 6.11 -17.84 12.14
N GLU A 9 5.10 -18.04 11.29
CA GLU A 9 5.28 -18.14 9.85
C GLU A 9 5.85 -16.85 9.26
N LEU A 10 5.31 -15.71 9.70
CA LEU A 10 5.76 -14.39 9.24
C LEU A 10 7.19 -14.10 9.72
N GLU A 11 7.53 -14.41 10.96
CA GLU A 11 8.87 -14.23 11.52
C GLU A 11 9.92 -15.06 10.76
N LYS A 12 9.63 -16.34 10.50
CA LYS A 12 10.48 -17.20 9.68
C LYS A 12 10.68 -16.63 8.26
N ALA A 13 9.59 -16.18 7.63
CA ALA A 13 9.64 -15.57 6.31
C ALA A 13 10.44 -14.25 6.33
N TYR A 14 10.30 -13.44 7.38
CA TYR A 14 11.06 -12.21 7.56
C TYR A 14 12.57 -12.49 7.51
N HIS A 15 13.04 -13.44 8.30
CA HIS A 15 14.48 -13.77 8.36
C HIS A 15 15.00 -14.51 7.12
N SER A 16 14.19 -15.35 6.47
CA SER A 16 14.65 -16.18 5.35
C SER A 16 14.48 -15.51 3.98
N ILE A 17 13.38 -14.76 3.78
CA ILE A 17 13.02 -14.19 2.49
C ILE A 17 13.48 -12.73 2.39
N LEU A 18 13.16 -11.90 3.37
CA LEU A 18 13.37 -10.45 3.30
C LEU A 18 14.84 -10.08 3.19
N ASP A 19 15.72 -10.87 3.84
CA ASP A 19 17.17 -10.68 3.79
C ASP A 19 17.83 -11.24 2.52
N SER A 20 17.11 -12.00 1.72
CA SER A 20 17.64 -12.59 0.48
C SER A 20 17.97 -11.49 -0.56
N ASN A 21 19.05 -11.71 -1.32
CA ASN A 21 19.42 -10.82 -2.41
C ASN A 21 18.34 -10.78 -3.50
N GLU A 22 17.64 -11.88 -3.72
CA GLU A 22 16.56 -11.98 -4.69
C GLU A 22 15.41 -11.05 -4.32
N PHE A 23 14.92 -11.09 -3.07
CA PHE A 23 13.86 -10.21 -2.59
C PHE A 23 14.28 -8.73 -2.67
N LYS A 24 15.46 -8.40 -2.16
CA LYS A 24 15.97 -7.03 -2.16
C LYS A 24 16.09 -6.46 -3.58
N SER A 25 16.55 -7.26 -4.52
CA SER A 25 16.70 -6.89 -5.92
C SER A 25 15.34 -6.66 -6.59
N GLU A 26 14.39 -7.59 -6.41
CA GLU A 26 13.04 -7.48 -6.96
C GLU A 26 12.29 -6.29 -6.35
N PHE A 27 12.37 -6.11 -5.04
CA PHE A 27 11.74 -4.99 -4.34
C PHE A 27 12.31 -3.64 -4.83
N LYS A 28 13.63 -3.52 -4.95
CA LYS A 28 14.28 -2.31 -5.49
C LYS A 28 13.82 -2.00 -6.91
N ARG A 29 13.70 -3.01 -7.77
CA ARG A 29 13.18 -2.87 -9.13
C ARG A 29 11.73 -2.39 -9.12
N LEU A 30 10.87 -2.98 -8.29
CA LEU A 30 9.46 -2.56 -8.16
C LEU A 30 9.34 -1.13 -7.64
N LEU A 31 10.18 -0.71 -6.69
CA LEU A 31 10.21 0.67 -6.21
C LEU A 31 10.56 1.65 -7.34
N ALA A 32 11.51 1.32 -8.19
CA ALA A 32 11.92 2.18 -9.31
C ALA A 32 10.89 2.18 -10.44
N GLU A 33 10.50 1.01 -10.94
CA GLU A 33 9.73 0.86 -12.19
C GLU A 33 8.21 1.00 -11.97
N PHE A 34 7.69 0.56 -10.82
CA PHE A 34 6.26 0.56 -10.56
C PHE A 34 5.81 1.66 -9.62
N VAL A 35 6.56 1.90 -8.54
CA VAL A 35 6.22 2.97 -7.58
C VAL A 35 6.68 4.34 -8.07
N GLY A 36 7.76 4.42 -8.85
CA GLY A 36 8.31 5.68 -9.36
C GLY A 36 9.28 6.34 -8.39
N ARG A 37 10.08 5.56 -7.68
CA ARG A 37 11.08 6.09 -6.75
C ARG A 37 12.47 6.26 -7.40
N PRO A 38 13.24 7.28 -6.95
CA PRO A 38 12.87 8.28 -5.93
C PRO A 38 11.90 9.33 -6.46
N THR A 39 10.93 9.74 -5.62
CA THR A 39 10.08 10.89 -5.95
C THR A 39 10.89 12.20 -5.88
N PRO A 40 10.54 13.24 -6.65
CA PRO A 40 11.30 14.48 -6.68
C PRO A 40 11.36 15.20 -5.33
N LEU A 41 12.47 15.88 -5.10
CA LEU A 41 12.62 16.91 -4.09
C LEU A 41 12.55 18.28 -4.79
N ILE A 42 11.52 19.05 -4.52
CA ILE A 42 11.20 20.30 -5.23
C ILE A 42 11.49 21.48 -4.33
N TYR A 43 12.30 22.43 -4.81
CA TYR A 43 12.54 23.68 -4.11
C TYR A 43 11.32 24.60 -4.25
N ALA A 44 10.70 24.96 -3.13
CA ALA A 44 9.51 25.81 -3.06
C ALA A 44 9.90 27.30 -2.99
N LYS A 45 10.42 27.85 -4.10
CA LYS A 45 11.05 29.17 -4.18
C LYS A 45 10.20 30.29 -3.58
N ASN A 46 8.91 30.36 -3.92
CA ASN A 46 8.04 31.45 -3.46
C ASN A 46 7.76 31.36 -1.96
N VAL A 47 7.53 30.14 -1.45
CA VAL A 47 7.30 29.89 -0.01
C VAL A 47 8.59 30.19 0.78
N SER A 48 9.73 29.75 0.26
CA SER A 48 11.05 30.05 0.85
C SER A 48 11.29 31.55 0.99
N LYS A 49 10.96 32.32 -0.05
CA LYS A 49 11.10 33.77 -0.02
C LYS A 49 10.20 34.44 1.03
N ILE A 50 8.96 33.95 1.19
CA ILE A 50 8.01 34.49 2.18
C ILE A 50 8.45 34.19 3.60
N LEU A 51 8.94 32.96 3.84
CA LEU A 51 9.30 32.48 5.18
C LEU A 51 10.75 32.78 5.58
N GLY A 52 11.58 33.27 4.66
CA GLY A 52 13.00 33.53 4.92
C GLY A 52 13.87 32.30 5.17
N ASN A 53 13.41 31.11 4.76
CA ASN A 53 14.10 29.85 4.90
C ASN A 53 14.07 29.04 3.61
N GLU A 54 15.01 28.14 3.40
CA GLU A 54 14.97 27.20 2.26
C GLU A 54 13.97 26.09 2.54
N ILE A 55 12.90 26.02 1.77
CA ILE A 55 11.83 25.04 1.87
C ILE A 55 11.90 24.09 0.66
N TYR A 56 11.99 22.80 0.96
CA TYR A 56 11.95 21.72 -0.03
C TYR A 56 10.76 20.81 0.22
N LEU A 57 10.09 20.40 -0.84
CA LEU A 57 8.94 19.50 -0.80
C LEU A 57 9.34 18.14 -1.36
N LYS A 58 9.28 17.11 -0.53
CA LYS A 58 9.38 15.72 -0.98
C LYS A 58 8.03 15.30 -1.58
N PHE A 59 7.96 15.22 -2.91
CA PHE A 59 6.67 15.12 -3.61
C PHE A 59 6.19 13.66 -3.76
N GLU A 60 5.74 13.06 -2.66
CA GLU A 60 5.22 11.69 -2.63
C GLU A 60 3.90 11.51 -3.42
N GLY A 61 3.20 12.59 -3.77
CA GLY A 61 2.05 12.56 -4.66
C GLY A 61 2.34 12.06 -6.07
N LEU A 62 3.62 12.02 -6.49
CA LEU A 62 4.03 11.43 -7.77
C LEU A 62 4.35 9.94 -7.69
N ALA A 63 4.32 9.34 -6.49
CA ALA A 63 4.36 7.89 -6.39
C ALA A 63 3.08 7.28 -6.97
N ASN A 64 3.18 6.07 -7.52
CA ASN A 64 2.02 5.33 -8.01
C ASN A 64 0.92 5.30 -6.93
N THR A 65 -0.35 5.41 -7.33
CA THR A 65 -1.53 5.61 -6.48
C THR A 65 -1.64 6.98 -5.80
N GLY A 66 -0.74 7.93 -6.10
CA GLY A 66 -0.81 9.31 -5.65
C GLY A 66 -0.44 9.57 -4.19
N ALA A 67 0.16 8.59 -3.48
CA ALA A 67 0.52 8.72 -2.08
C ALA A 67 1.63 7.76 -1.66
N HIS A 68 2.15 7.95 -0.43
CA HIS A 68 3.25 7.16 0.13
C HIS A 68 2.89 5.70 0.45
N LYS A 69 1.61 5.35 0.57
CA LYS A 69 1.15 4.01 0.99
C LYS A 69 1.63 2.87 0.09
N ILE A 70 1.83 3.14 -1.19
CA ILE A 70 2.32 2.13 -2.15
C ILE A 70 3.73 1.61 -1.79
N ASN A 71 4.55 2.40 -1.10
CA ASN A 71 5.91 2.01 -0.73
C ASN A 71 5.92 0.77 0.18
N ASN A 72 5.07 0.75 1.20
CA ASN A 72 4.97 -0.41 2.09
C ASN A 72 4.09 -1.51 1.49
N ALA A 73 3.00 -1.16 0.80
CA ALA A 73 2.08 -2.13 0.23
C ALA A 73 2.78 -3.07 -0.76
N ILE A 74 3.62 -2.52 -1.67
CA ILE A 74 4.32 -3.35 -2.66
C ILE A 74 5.31 -4.32 -1.99
N GLY A 75 5.99 -3.91 -0.92
CA GLY A 75 6.91 -4.79 -0.17
C GLY A 75 6.18 -5.88 0.59
N GLN A 76 5.08 -5.55 1.26
CA GLN A 76 4.27 -6.52 2.01
C GLN A 76 3.62 -7.55 1.07
N VAL A 77 3.06 -7.11 -0.05
CA VAL A 77 2.44 -8.00 -1.04
C VAL A 77 3.49 -8.88 -1.72
N LEU A 78 4.69 -8.35 -2.00
CA LEU A 78 5.81 -9.15 -2.53
C LEU A 78 6.23 -10.23 -1.53
N LEU A 79 6.37 -9.89 -0.24
CA LEU A 79 6.70 -10.85 0.80
C LEU A 79 5.63 -11.95 0.88
N ALA A 80 4.37 -11.58 0.94
CA ALA A 80 3.26 -12.52 0.98
C ALA A 80 3.24 -13.45 -0.25
N LYS A 81 3.54 -12.92 -1.43
CA LYS A 81 3.70 -13.74 -2.65
C LYS A 81 4.82 -14.76 -2.53
N LYS A 82 5.99 -14.35 -2.02
CA LYS A 82 7.13 -15.24 -1.79
C LYS A 82 6.84 -16.31 -0.70
N MET A 83 5.97 -15.99 0.24
CA MET A 83 5.42 -16.95 1.21
C MET A 83 4.39 -17.92 0.60
N GLY A 84 4.07 -17.82 -0.68
CA GLY A 84 3.08 -18.65 -1.37
C GLY A 84 1.62 -18.27 -1.12
N LYS A 85 1.36 -17.11 -0.51
CA LYS A 85 -0.03 -16.62 -0.31
C LYS A 85 -0.68 -16.33 -1.66
N LYS A 86 -1.97 -16.63 -1.77
CA LYS A 86 -2.75 -16.45 -3.00
C LYS A 86 -3.69 -15.24 -2.94
N ARG A 87 -4.05 -14.84 -1.73
CA ARG A 87 -4.99 -13.75 -1.48
C ARG A 87 -4.44 -12.81 -0.40
N ILE A 88 -4.58 -11.53 -0.65
CA ILE A 88 -4.26 -10.47 0.30
C ILE A 88 -5.57 -9.87 0.82
N ILE A 89 -5.59 -9.62 2.10
CA ILE A 89 -6.67 -8.87 2.74
C ILE A 89 -6.09 -7.60 3.36
N ALA A 90 -6.84 -6.50 3.27
CA ALA A 90 -6.49 -5.27 3.96
C ALA A 90 -7.74 -4.53 4.41
N GLU A 91 -7.60 -3.70 5.43
CA GLU A 91 -8.61 -2.73 5.80
C GLU A 91 -8.23 -1.35 5.28
N THR A 92 -9.21 -0.47 5.11
CA THR A 92 -8.96 0.91 4.74
C THR A 92 -10.09 1.82 5.26
N GLY A 93 -9.73 3.01 5.73
CA GLY A 93 -10.68 4.07 6.04
C GLY A 93 -10.92 4.97 4.83
N ALA A 94 -10.04 5.96 4.61
CA ALA A 94 -10.17 6.90 3.49
C ALA A 94 -9.90 6.29 2.09
N GLY A 95 -9.50 5.03 1.99
CA GLY A 95 -9.30 4.32 0.73
C GLY A 95 -7.87 4.29 0.21
N GLN A 96 -6.97 5.14 0.66
CA GLN A 96 -5.61 5.22 0.12
C GLN A 96 -4.77 3.96 0.35
N HIS A 97 -4.92 3.33 1.53
CA HIS A 97 -4.24 2.06 1.80
C HIS A 97 -4.82 0.93 0.94
N GLY A 98 -6.14 0.83 0.90
CA GLY A 98 -6.83 -0.14 0.04
C GLY A 98 -6.43 -0.01 -1.43
N LEU A 99 -6.37 1.21 -1.95
CA LEU A 99 -5.94 1.47 -3.33
C LEU A 99 -4.49 1.01 -3.57
N ALA A 100 -3.58 1.30 -2.65
CA ALA A 100 -2.19 0.89 -2.74
C ALA A 100 -2.03 -0.64 -2.72
N VAL A 101 -2.76 -1.33 -1.83
CA VAL A 101 -2.77 -2.80 -1.76
C VAL A 101 -3.37 -3.40 -3.02
N SER A 102 -4.48 -2.85 -3.52
CA SER A 102 -5.11 -3.30 -4.78
C SER A 102 -4.17 -3.18 -5.97
N ALA A 103 -3.45 -2.04 -6.09
CA ALA A 103 -2.46 -1.83 -7.14
C ALA A 103 -1.27 -2.81 -7.04
N ALA A 104 -0.79 -3.07 -5.83
CA ALA A 104 0.29 -4.02 -5.60
C ALA A 104 -0.16 -5.47 -5.92
N CYS A 105 -1.38 -5.86 -5.55
CA CYS A 105 -1.95 -7.16 -5.86
C CYS A 105 -2.15 -7.36 -7.36
N ALA A 106 -2.70 -6.36 -8.06
CA ALA A 106 -2.85 -6.38 -9.51
C ALA A 106 -1.48 -6.53 -10.21
N LYS A 107 -0.46 -5.77 -9.77
CA LYS A 107 0.90 -5.87 -10.29
C LYS A 107 1.53 -7.24 -10.10
N LEU A 108 1.27 -7.88 -8.96
CA LEU A 108 1.92 -9.14 -8.58
C LEU A 108 1.07 -10.39 -8.87
N GLY A 109 -0.17 -10.23 -9.36
CA GLY A 109 -1.06 -11.32 -9.75
C GLY A 109 -1.65 -12.07 -8.54
N LEU A 110 -2.09 -11.35 -7.51
CA LEU A 110 -2.72 -11.91 -6.32
C LEU A 110 -4.17 -11.45 -6.18
N GLU A 111 -5.02 -12.29 -5.62
CA GLU A 111 -6.38 -11.87 -5.23
C GLU A 111 -6.31 -10.80 -4.14
N CYS A 112 -7.23 -9.84 -4.21
CA CYS A 112 -7.29 -8.74 -3.25
C CYS A 112 -8.70 -8.57 -2.69
N VAL A 113 -8.82 -8.52 -1.36
CA VAL A 113 -10.08 -8.22 -0.67
C VAL A 113 -9.83 -7.06 0.30
N ILE A 114 -10.59 -5.98 0.12
CA ILE A 114 -10.48 -4.78 0.94
C ILE A 114 -11.71 -4.63 1.80
N PHE A 115 -11.54 -4.54 3.12
CA PHE A 115 -12.60 -4.24 4.06
C PHE A 115 -12.65 -2.75 4.34
N MET A 116 -13.82 -2.14 4.20
CA MET A 116 -14.00 -0.69 4.36
C MET A 116 -15.33 -0.39 5.05
N GLY A 117 -15.34 0.57 5.96
CA GLY A 117 -16.54 0.98 6.66
C GLY A 117 -17.64 1.47 5.69
N SER A 118 -18.90 1.10 5.93
CA SER A 118 -20.02 1.41 5.02
C SER A 118 -20.21 2.91 4.76
N ARG A 119 -19.92 3.75 5.75
CA ARG A 119 -19.94 5.22 5.59
C ARG A 119 -18.83 5.72 4.66
N ASP A 120 -17.65 5.11 4.79
CA ASP A 120 -16.48 5.48 3.99
C ASP A 120 -16.58 4.98 2.55
N VAL A 121 -17.16 3.81 2.33
CA VAL A 121 -17.49 3.31 0.98
C VAL A 121 -18.30 4.35 0.20
N LYS A 122 -19.30 4.97 0.83
CA LYS A 122 -20.12 6.00 0.19
C LYS A 122 -19.35 7.31 -0.02
N ARG A 123 -18.58 7.76 0.99
CA ARG A 123 -17.86 9.03 0.95
C ARG A 123 -16.67 9.02 0.00
N GLN A 124 -16.01 7.88 -0.12
CA GLN A 124 -14.77 7.67 -0.86
C GLN A 124 -15.01 6.84 -2.14
N PHE A 125 -16.17 6.98 -2.74
CA PHE A 125 -16.55 6.23 -3.94
C PHE A 125 -15.48 6.23 -5.06
N PRO A 126 -14.77 7.34 -5.36
CA PRO A 126 -13.70 7.30 -6.36
C PRO A 126 -12.56 6.31 -6.02
N ASN A 127 -12.21 6.18 -4.74
CA ASN A 127 -11.20 5.19 -4.31
C ASN A 127 -11.75 3.78 -4.41
N VAL A 128 -13.03 3.56 -4.05
CA VAL A 128 -13.70 2.26 -4.19
C VAL A 128 -13.72 1.82 -5.65
N PHE A 129 -14.14 2.70 -6.55
CA PHE A 129 -14.15 2.44 -7.99
C PHE A 129 -12.76 2.06 -8.52
N ASN A 130 -11.72 2.79 -8.13
CA ASN A 130 -10.35 2.50 -8.53
C ASN A 130 -9.85 1.14 -7.98
N MET A 131 -10.20 0.79 -6.74
CA MET A 131 -9.86 -0.52 -6.17
C MET A 131 -10.51 -1.66 -6.97
N GLU A 132 -11.80 -1.51 -7.31
CA GLU A 132 -12.54 -2.50 -8.10
C GLU A 132 -12.01 -2.58 -9.54
N LEU A 133 -11.66 -1.45 -10.15
CA LEU A 133 -11.03 -1.41 -11.49
C LEU A 133 -9.69 -2.16 -11.51
N LEU A 134 -8.96 -2.16 -10.41
CA LEU A 134 -7.72 -2.92 -10.21
C LEU A 134 -7.97 -4.41 -9.88
N GLY A 135 -9.22 -4.83 -9.82
CA GLY A 135 -9.62 -6.22 -9.59
C GLY A 135 -9.76 -6.60 -8.10
N ALA A 136 -9.72 -5.64 -7.19
CA ALA A 136 -9.98 -5.91 -5.78
C ALA A 136 -11.49 -6.04 -5.51
N LYS A 137 -11.85 -6.92 -4.57
CA LYS A 137 -13.21 -7.00 -4.02
C LYS A 137 -13.28 -6.09 -2.81
N VAL A 138 -14.13 -5.06 -2.86
CA VAL A 138 -14.38 -4.19 -1.70
C VAL A 138 -15.57 -4.74 -0.91
N VAL A 139 -15.36 -4.99 0.37
CA VAL A 139 -16.36 -5.49 1.31
C VAL A 139 -16.74 -4.36 2.27
N SER A 140 -17.97 -3.92 2.21
CA SER A 140 -18.54 -2.94 3.14
C SER A 140 -18.78 -3.58 4.50
N VAL A 141 -18.26 -2.95 5.55
CA VAL A 141 -18.43 -3.40 6.94
C VAL A 141 -19.29 -2.40 7.69
N GLU A 142 -20.38 -2.86 8.27
CA GLU A 142 -21.19 -2.05 9.16
C GLU A 142 -20.59 -2.04 10.57
N MET A 143 -20.55 -0.87 11.21
CA MET A 143 -20.19 -0.82 12.63
C MET A 143 -21.30 -1.50 13.43
N ALA A 144 -20.94 -2.53 14.18
CA ALA A 144 -21.85 -3.07 15.18
C ALA A 144 -22.23 -1.95 16.16
N HIS A 145 -23.50 -1.57 16.18
CA HIS A 145 -24.01 -0.70 17.25
C HIS A 145 -23.85 -1.48 18.56
N ARG A 146 -22.95 -1.01 19.43
CA ARG A 146 -22.99 -1.43 20.83
C ARG A 146 -24.28 -0.84 21.42
N HIS A 147 -25.24 -1.69 21.68
CA HIS A 147 -26.39 -1.39 22.54
C HIS A 147 -25.93 -1.34 24.00
#